data_07596492f41902aced1f32bd7616c851
#
_entry.id   07596492f41902aced1f32bd7616c851
#
_cell.length_a   1.000
_cell.length_b   1.000
_cell.length_c   1.000
_cell.angle_alpha   90.00
_cell.angle_beta   90.00
_cell.angle_gamma   90.00
#
_symmetry.space_group_name_H-M   'P 1'
#
loop_
_entity.id
_entity.type
_entity.pdbx_description
1 polymer ?
#
loop_
_entity_poly.entity_id
_entity_poly.type
_entity_poly.pdbx_seq_one_letter_code
_entity_poly.pdbx_strand_id
1 'polypeptide(L)'
;MAKATKGGYDGKGTKIIKNLKQLEEWLEVEKEEQWMLEKWVSFDKELSIVSSRDSKGIVRSMPIVETYQSNQVCDWVLAPADINHDVDLMVKNIVSSLMAELDYIGVIAIEFFYGSDGLLVNEIAPRTHNSGHFSIDACTSSQFDQQICI
;
A
#
# COMPACT_ATOMS: atom_id res chain seq x y z
N MET A 1 -10.37 -7.90 -10.49
CA MET A 1 -9.02 -8.51 -10.35
C MET A 1 -9.12 -9.70 -9.43
N ALA A 2 -8.46 -10.81 -9.73
CA ALA A 2 -8.27 -11.91 -8.79
C ALA A 2 -6.90 -11.78 -8.13
N LYS A 3 -6.84 -12.00 -6.82
CA LYS A 3 -5.60 -12.00 -6.02
C LYS A 3 -5.52 -13.31 -5.25
N ALA A 4 -4.38 -13.99 -5.30
CA ALA A 4 -4.13 -15.16 -4.47
C ALA A 4 -4.14 -14.76 -2.99
N THR A 5 -4.80 -15.57 -2.14
CA THR A 5 -4.90 -15.25 -0.70
C THR A 5 -3.59 -15.47 0.05
N LYS A 6 -2.62 -16.14 -0.57
CA LYS A 6 -1.29 -16.42 -0.01
C LYS A 6 -0.23 -16.41 -1.10
N GLY A 7 0.99 -16.06 -0.74
CA GLY A 7 2.17 -16.20 -1.60
C GLY A 7 2.30 -15.19 -2.74
N GLY A 8 1.41 -14.20 -2.83
CA GLY A 8 1.51 -13.11 -3.82
C GLY A 8 2.58 -12.08 -3.42
N TYR A 9 3.40 -11.65 -4.37
CA TYR A 9 4.38 -10.56 -4.23
C TYR A 9 4.74 -10.00 -5.60
N ASP A 10 5.06 -8.71 -5.70
CA ASP A 10 5.50 -8.03 -6.93
C ASP A 10 4.64 -8.40 -8.16
N GLY A 11 3.32 -8.34 -8.00
CA GLY A 11 2.35 -8.69 -9.04
C GLY A 11 2.19 -10.18 -9.34
N LYS A 12 2.98 -11.06 -8.73
CA LYS A 12 2.76 -12.50 -8.77
C LYS A 12 1.57 -12.87 -7.90
N GLY A 13 0.72 -13.77 -8.39
CA GLY A 13 -0.52 -14.11 -7.70
C GLY A 13 -1.66 -13.12 -7.95
N THR A 14 -1.57 -12.30 -9.01
CA THR A 14 -2.67 -11.45 -9.47
C THR A 14 -3.10 -11.80 -10.87
N LYS A 15 -4.41 -11.70 -11.16
CA LYS A 15 -4.98 -11.93 -12.50
C LYS A 15 -6.05 -10.91 -12.81
N ILE A 16 -5.89 -10.22 -13.95
CA ILE A 16 -6.92 -9.33 -14.48
C ILE A 16 -7.97 -10.18 -15.20
N ILE A 17 -9.23 -10.07 -14.77
CA ILE A 17 -10.39 -10.74 -15.35
C ILE A 17 -11.32 -9.65 -15.87
N LYS A 18 -11.54 -9.62 -17.18
CA LYS A 18 -12.29 -8.54 -17.84
C LYS A 18 -13.78 -8.85 -18.04
N ASN A 19 -14.18 -10.11 -18.01
CA ASN A 19 -15.55 -10.53 -18.24
C ASN A 19 -15.81 -11.93 -17.65
N LEU A 20 -17.10 -12.30 -17.60
CA LEU A 20 -17.56 -13.57 -17.03
C LEU A 20 -16.95 -14.78 -17.74
N LYS A 21 -16.82 -14.76 -19.06
CA LYS A 21 -16.25 -15.88 -19.83
C LYS A 21 -14.80 -16.15 -19.41
N GLN A 22 -13.99 -15.09 -19.27
CA GLN A 22 -12.61 -15.23 -18.78
C GLN A 22 -12.55 -15.75 -17.34
N LEU A 23 -13.53 -15.41 -16.51
CA LEU A 23 -13.62 -15.95 -15.15
C LEU A 23 -13.92 -17.44 -15.18
N GLU A 24 -14.90 -17.87 -15.97
CA GLU A 24 -15.28 -19.27 -16.12
C GLU A 24 -14.12 -20.12 -16.64
N GLU A 25 -13.51 -19.72 -17.76
CA GLU A 25 -12.34 -20.39 -18.35
C GLU A 25 -11.17 -20.50 -17.36
N TRP A 26 -10.95 -19.46 -16.55
CA TRP A 26 -9.89 -19.46 -15.56
C TRP A 26 -10.20 -20.39 -14.38
N LEU A 27 -11.43 -20.42 -13.88
CA LEU A 27 -11.85 -21.30 -12.79
C LEU A 27 -11.82 -22.79 -13.17
N GLU A 28 -11.89 -23.13 -14.45
CA GLU A 28 -11.74 -24.52 -14.92
C GLU A 28 -10.31 -25.05 -14.76
N VAL A 29 -9.32 -24.15 -14.85
CA VAL A 29 -7.88 -24.47 -14.81
C VAL A 29 -7.34 -24.35 -13.39
N GLU A 30 -7.79 -23.34 -12.66
CA GLU A 30 -7.26 -22.96 -11.34
C GLU A 30 -8.01 -23.71 -10.23
N LYS A 31 -7.52 -24.90 -9.86
CA LYS A 31 -8.23 -25.79 -8.93
C LYS A 31 -7.70 -25.82 -7.49
N GLU A 32 -6.50 -25.31 -7.24
CA GLU A 32 -5.79 -25.55 -5.98
C GLU A 32 -5.55 -24.31 -5.11
N GLU A 33 -5.66 -23.10 -5.65
CA GLU A 33 -5.40 -21.89 -4.87
C GLU A 33 -6.69 -21.23 -4.39
N GLN A 34 -6.61 -20.61 -3.22
CA GLN A 34 -7.67 -19.74 -2.73
C GLN A 34 -7.46 -18.36 -3.31
N TRP A 35 -8.50 -17.82 -3.93
CA TRP A 35 -8.48 -16.51 -4.58
C TRP A 35 -9.53 -15.58 -3.98
N MET A 36 -9.18 -14.30 -3.93
CA MET A 36 -10.09 -13.22 -3.61
C MET A 36 -10.35 -12.42 -4.89
N LEU A 37 -11.62 -12.08 -5.13
CA LEU A 37 -12.01 -11.24 -6.26
C LEU A 37 -12.26 -9.82 -5.75
N GLU A 38 -11.56 -8.86 -6.34
CA GLU A 38 -11.74 -7.44 -6.07
C GLU A 38 -12.29 -6.74 -7.31
N LYS A 39 -13.15 -5.74 -7.08
CA LYS A 39 -13.60 -4.84 -8.14
C LYS A 39 -12.38 -4.10 -8.72
N TRP A 40 -12.35 -3.95 -10.04
CA TRP A 40 -11.38 -3.06 -10.67
C TRP A 40 -11.65 -1.62 -10.23
N VAL A 41 -10.61 -0.94 -9.76
CA VAL A 41 -10.66 0.46 -9.34
C VAL A 41 -9.96 1.31 -10.40
N SER A 42 -10.63 2.37 -10.86
CA SER A 42 -10.00 3.44 -11.65
C SER A 42 -9.49 4.51 -10.69
N PHE A 43 -8.28 4.95 -10.88
CA PHE A 43 -7.64 5.95 -10.01
C PHE A 43 -6.81 6.92 -10.85
N ASP A 44 -6.59 8.12 -10.30
CA ASP A 44 -5.76 9.16 -10.91
C ASP A 44 -4.32 9.09 -10.38
N LYS A 45 -4.16 8.72 -9.10
CA LYS A 45 -2.86 8.63 -8.41
C LYS A 45 -2.80 7.38 -7.54
N GLU A 46 -1.62 6.79 -7.45
CA GLU A 46 -1.25 5.87 -6.39
C GLU A 46 -0.48 6.64 -5.31
N LEU A 47 -0.92 6.53 -4.07
CA LEU A 47 -0.28 7.18 -2.93
C LEU A 47 0.26 6.13 -1.98
N SER A 48 1.35 6.46 -1.30
CA SER A 48 1.88 5.60 -0.23
C SER A 48 2.34 6.44 0.95
N ILE A 49 2.22 5.87 2.14
CA ILE A 49 2.77 6.43 3.37
C ILE A 49 3.50 5.34 4.15
N VAL A 50 4.66 5.68 4.67
CA VAL A 50 5.38 4.84 5.65
C VAL A 50 5.27 5.51 7.01
N SER A 51 4.84 4.74 7.99
CA SER A 51 4.69 5.23 9.37
C SER A 51 5.26 4.23 10.35
N SER A 52 5.68 4.73 11.49
CA SER A 52 6.18 3.94 12.61
C SER A 52 5.38 4.24 13.87
N ARG A 53 5.19 3.25 14.73
CA ARG A 53 4.59 3.41 16.05
C ARG A 53 5.47 2.72 17.08
N ASP A 54 5.82 3.46 18.13
CA ASP A 54 6.63 2.94 19.23
C ASP A 54 5.77 2.26 20.31
N SER A 55 6.44 1.64 21.29
CA SER A 55 5.79 0.96 22.44
C SER A 55 4.99 1.90 23.37
N LYS A 56 5.14 3.21 23.21
CA LYS A 56 4.37 4.23 23.93
C LYS A 56 3.13 4.67 23.15
N GLY A 57 2.91 4.09 21.96
CA GLY A 57 1.79 4.43 21.09
C GLY A 57 2.01 5.69 20.21
N ILE A 58 3.22 6.25 20.20
CA ILE A 58 3.51 7.46 19.41
C ILE A 58 3.72 7.07 17.96
N VAL A 59 2.88 7.61 17.07
CA VAL A 59 2.98 7.41 15.63
C VAL A 59 3.79 8.53 14.99
N ARG A 60 4.72 8.17 14.11
CA ARG A 60 5.51 9.08 13.27
C ARG A 60 5.37 8.65 11.83
N SER A 61 4.97 9.58 10.98
CA SER A 61 4.78 9.32 9.54
C SER A 61 5.82 10.07 8.73
N MET A 62 6.31 9.41 7.69
CA MET A 62 7.04 10.05 6.62
C MET A 62 6.11 10.87 5.73
N PRO A 63 6.62 11.76 4.87
CA PRO A 63 5.80 12.41 3.87
C PRO A 63 5.01 11.39 3.05
N ILE A 64 3.76 11.72 2.72
CA ILE A 64 2.99 10.94 1.74
C ILE A 64 3.65 11.13 0.38
N VAL A 65 3.78 10.04 -0.34
CA VAL A 65 4.41 10.02 -1.66
C VAL A 65 3.42 9.58 -2.72
N GLU A 66 3.62 10.06 -3.93
CA GLU A 66 3.00 9.51 -5.14
C GLU A 66 3.93 8.43 -5.70
N THR A 67 3.38 7.27 -6.03
CA THR A 67 4.13 6.14 -6.58
C THR A 67 3.66 5.85 -8.00
N TYR A 68 4.57 5.42 -8.84
CA TYR A 68 4.25 4.93 -10.17
C TYR A 68 4.74 3.49 -10.32
N GLN A 69 3.81 2.63 -10.72
CA GLN A 69 4.08 1.21 -10.93
C GLN A 69 4.31 0.93 -12.41
N SER A 70 5.43 0.29 -12.73
CA SER A 70 5.71 -0.25 -14.05
C SER A 70 5.86 -1.77 -13.94
N ASN A 71 5.08 -2.51 -14.72
CA ASN A 71 5.06 -3.98 -14.64
C ASN A 71 4.80 -4.52 -13.22
N GLN A 72 3.94 -3.85 -12.46
CA GLN A 72 3.57 -4.17 -11.09
C GLN A 72 4.72 -4.04 -10.06
N VAL A 73 5.74 -3.27 -10.41
CA VAL A 73 6.86 -2.93 -9.52
C VAL A 73 6.96 -1.41 -9.44
N CYS A 74 7.21 -0.89 -8.24
CA CYS A 74 7.40 0.55 -8.03
C CYS A 74 8.63 1.02 -8.81
N ASP A 75 8.41 1.86 -9.83
CA ASP A 75 9.44 2.39 -10.72
C ASP A 75 10.02 3.69 -10.18
N TRP A 76 9.15 4.64 -9.78
CA TRP A 76 9.58 5.89 -9.17
C TRP A 76 8.61 6.35 -8.07
N VAL A 77 9.13 7.22 -7.23
CA VAL A 77 8.44 7.83 -6.09
C VAL A 77 8.66 9.34 -6.14
N LEU A 78 7.58 10.11 -6.05
CA LEU A 78 7.60 11.57 -5.89
C LEU A 78 7.26 11.93 -4.44
N ALA A 79 8.22 12.54 -3.73
CA ALA A 79 8.07 12.97 -2.35
C ALA A 79 8.29 14.48 -2.20
N PRO A 80 7.39 15.24 -1.55
CA PRO A 80 6.05 14.83 -1.14
C PRO A 80 5.09 14.71 -2.32
N ALA A 81 3.99 13.94 -2.15
CA ALA A 81 2.91 13.88 -3.13
C ALA A 81 2.20 15.25 -3.27
N ASP A 82 1.81 15.59 -4.50
CA ASP A 82 0.95 16.75 -4.76
C ASP A 82 -0.53 16.38 -4.50
N ILE A 83 -0.95 16.55 -3.25
CA ILE A 83 -2.29 16.30 -2.76
C ILE A 83 -2.80 17.45 -1.90
N ASN A 84 -4.11 17.60 -1.80
CA ASN A 84 -4.70 18.60 -0.93
C ASN A 84 -4.61 18.19 0.55
N HIS A 85 -4.81 19.16 1.44
CA HIS A 85 -4.71 18.98 2.89
C HIS A 85 -5.69 17.94 3.44
N ASP A 86 -6.89 17.86 2.88
CA ASP A 86 -7.91 16.92 3.37
C ASP A 86 -7.50 15.46 3.10
N VAL A 87 -6.92 15.19 1.93
CA VAL A 87 -6.37 13.86 1.60
C VAL A 87 -5.18 13.52 2.50
N ASP A 88 -4.27 14.48 2.76
CA ASP A 88 -3.16 14.30 3.71
C ASP A 88 -3.67 13.90 5.09
N LEU A 89 -4.67 14.60 5.62
CA LEU A 89 -5.28 14.28 6.90
C LEU A 89 -5.96 12.91 6.90
N MET A 90 -6.71 12.57 5.84
CA MET A 90 -7.39 11.29 5.72
C MET A 90 -6.40 10.12 5.73
N VAL A 91 -5.33 10.20 4.94
CA VAL A 91 -4.27 9.18 4.90
C VAL A 91 -3.65 8.98 6.29
N LYS A 92 -3.24 10.06 6.95
CA LYS A 92 -2.63 10.01 8.29
C LYS A 92 -3.58 9.46 9.34
N ASN A 93 -4.85 9.81 9.29
CA ASN A 93 -5.87 9.28 10.19
C ASN A 93 -6.10 7.78 9.99
N ILE A 94 -6.17 7.30 8.75
CA ILE A 94 -6.31 5.87 8.45
C ILE A 94 -5.14 5.09 9.04
N VAL A 95 -3.90 5.55 8.79
CA VAL A 95 -2.70 4.87 9.31
C VAL A 95 -2.68 4.85 10.83
N SER A 96 -2.90 6.00 11.47
CA SER A 96 -2.86 6.11 12.92
C SER A 96 -3.94 5.25 13.59
N SER A 97 -5.15 5.25 13.03
CA SER A 97 -6.26 4.43 13.52
C SER A 97 -5.97 2.93 13.36
N LEU A 98 -5.44 2.52 12.20
CA LEU A 98 -5.10 1.13 11.95
C LEU A 98 -4.00 0.63 12.91
N MET A 99 -2.93 1.42 13.08
CA MET A 99 -1.84 1.05 13.98
C MET A 99 -2.28 1.00 15.43
N ALA A 100 -3.21 1.87 15.84
CA ALA A 100 -3.78 1.86 17.20
C ALA A 100 -4.71 0.66 17.42
N GLU A 101 -5.61 0.38 16.48
CA GLU A 101 -6.56 -0.72 16.58
C GLU A 101 -5.88 -2.10 16.60
N LEU A 102 -4.80 -2.25 15.85
CA LEU A 102 -4.00 -3.48 15.82
C LEU A 102 -2.97 -3.56 16.96
N ASP A 103 -2.86 -2.54 17.81
CA ASP A 103 -1.75 -2.35 18.76
C ASP A 103 -0.37 -2.63 18.13
N TYR A 104 -0.24 -2.21 16.87
CA TYR A 104 0.95 -2.50 16.06
C TYR A 104 2.13 -1.66 16.52
N ILE A 105 3.26 -2.30 16.81
CA ILE A 105 4.56 -1.68 17.12
C ILE A 105 5.51 -2.04 15.97
N GLY A 106 6.09 -1.04 15.33
CA GLY A 106 6.96 -1.25 14.17
C GLY A 106 6.70 -0.25 13.05
N VAL A 107 7.30 -0.52 11.89
CA VAL A 107 7.09 0.23 10.66
C VAL A 107 6.02 -0.44 9.81
N ILE A 108 5.10 0.34 9.29
CA ILE A 108 4.06 -0.09 8.35
C ILE A 108 4.06 0.83 7.12
N ALA A 109 3.84 0.26 5.96
CA ALA A 109 3.53 1.01 4.75
C ALA A 109 2.10 0.72 4.33
N ILE A 110 1.38 1.74 3.87
CA ILE A 110 0.03 1.59 3.32
C ILE A 110 -0.01 2.27 1.95
N GLU A 111 -0.47 1.54 0.96
CA GLU A 111 -0.72 2.03 -0.39
C GLU A 111 -2.20 2.33 -0.59
N PHE A 112 -2.47 3.38 -1.36
CA PHE A 112 -3.81 3.85 -1.64
C PHE A 112 -3.99 4.13 -3.14
N PHE A 113 -5.18 3.86 -3.63
CA PHE A 113 -5.68 4.45 -4.86
C PHE A 113 -6.45 5.73 -4.52
N TYR A 114 -6.17 6.80 -5.25
CA TYR A 114 -6.85 8.07 -5.12
C TYR A 114 -7.40 8.53 -6.47
N GLY A 115 -8.68 8.86 -6.52
CA GLY A 115 -9.37 9.29 -7.75
C GLY A 115 -10.79 9.77 -7.47
N SER A 116 -11.66 9.70 -8.48
CA SER A 116 -13.05 10.14 -8.39
C SER A 116 -13.87 9.43 -7.31
N ASP A 117 -13.54 8.18 -7.01
CA ASP A 117 -14.20 7.38 -5.97
C ASP A 117 -13.64 7.66 -4.55
N GLY A 118 -12.74 8.64 -4.43
CA GLY A 118 -12.08 9.01 -3.19
C GLY A 118 -10.80 8.26 -2.95
N LEU A 119 -10.47 8.04 -1.66
CA LEU A 119 -9.26 7.36 -1.20
C LEU A 119 -9.61 5.92 -0.80
N LEU A 120 -8.95 4.95 -1.42
CA LEU A 120 -9.16 3.52 -1.17
C LEU A 120 -7.82 2.87 -0.79
N VAL A 121 -7.83 2.05 0.27
CA VAL A 121 -6.65 1.25 0.64
C VAL A 121 -6.45 0.15 -0.40
N ASN A 122 -5.24 0.04 -0.94
CA ASN A 122 -4.84 -1.00 -1.89
C ASN A 122 -4.07 -2.13 -1.20
N GLU A 123 -2.98 -1.78 -0.50
CA GLU A 123 -2.10 -2.76 0.15
C GLU A 123 -1.62 -2.25 1.50
N ILE A 124 -1.42 -3.18 2.44
CA ILE A 124 -0.83 -2.93 3.75
C ILE A 124 0.39 -3.83 3.89
N ALA A 125 1.56 -3.24 4.07
CA ALA A 125 2.81 -3.95 4.30
C ALA A 125 3.31 -3.68 5.73
N PRO A 126 3.19 -4.63 6.68
CA PRO A 126 3.65 -4.46 8.06
C PRO A 126 5.19 -4.62 8.16
N ARG A 127 5.92 -3.83 7.42
CA ARG A 127 7.37 -3.83 7.27
C ARG A 127 7.83 -2.57 6.55
N THR A 128 9.15 -2.38 6.47
CA THR A 128 9.76 -1.42 5.53
C THR A 128 9.35 -1.74 4.08
N HIS A 129 9.24 -0.72 3.23
CA HIS A 129 8.69 -0.84 1.89
C HIS A 129 9.46 0.01 0.86
N ASN A 130 9.42 -0.40 -0.43
CA ASN A 130 10.10 0.31 -1.53
C ASN A 130 9.65 1.76 -1.67
N SER A 131 8.38 2.07 -1.46
CA SER A 131 7.87 3.44 -1.46
C SER A 131 8.51 4.35 -0.40
N GLY A 132 9.17 3.77 0.61
CA GLY A 132 9.88 4.49 1.66
C GLY A 132 11.41 4.58 1.47
N HIS A 133 11.98 4.06 0.37
CA HIS A 133 13.43 4.07 0.14
C HIS A 133 14.00 5.48 0.00
N PHE A 134 13.21 6.43 -0.51
CA PHE A 134 13.61 7.85 -0.58
C PHE A 134 14.05 8.42 0.77
N SER A 135 13.57 7.84 1.87
CA SER A 135 13.88 8.30 3.23
C SER A 135 15.35 8.14 3.62
N ILE A 136 16.10 7.30 2.91
CA ILE A 136 17.54 7.09 3.14
C ILE A 136 18.32 8.40 2.91
N ASP A 137 17.98 9.11 1.82
CA ASP A 137 18.72 10.30 1.39
C ASP A 137 17.94 11.61 1.63
N ALA A 138 16.62 11.56 1.76
CA ALA A 138 15.76 12.75 1.81
C ALA A 138 15.11 13.00 3.19
N CYS A 139 15.33 12.16 4.18
CA CYS A 139 14.80 12.32 5.53
C CYS A 139 15.93 12.34 6.58
N THR A 140 15.66 12.97 7.72
CA THR A 140 16.60 12.97 8.86
C THR A 140 16.73 11.59 9.55
N SER A 141 15.76 10.71 9.33
CA SER A 141 15.73 9.32 9.80
C SER A 141 15.04 8.49 8.72
N SER A 142 15.68 7.44 8.27
CA SER A 142 15.14 6.53 7.29
C SER A 142 14.06 5.61 7.89
N GLN A 143 13.27 4.95 7.04
CA GLN A 143 12.33 3.91 7.49
C GLN A 143 13.08 2.77 8.22
N PHE A 144 14.31 2.49 7.83
CA PHE A 144 15.15 1.44 8.45
C PHE A 144 15.61 1.85 9.83
N ASP A 145 16.05 3.12 10.00
CA ASP A 145 16.40 3.66 11.32
C ASP A 145 15.20 3.62 12.26
N GLN A 146 14.02 4.01 11.76
CA GLN A 146 12.79 3.95 12.54
C GLN A 146 12.44 2.51 12.94
N GLN A 147 12.63 1.53 12.07
CA GLN A 147 12.38 0.12 12.40
C GLN A 147 13.32 -0.41 13.49
N ILE A 148 14.53 0.10 13.58
CA ILE A 148 15.52 -0.34 14.58
C ILE A 148 15.34 0.40 15.92
N CYS A 149 14.91 1.66 15.88
CA CYS A 149 14.82 2.53 17.06
C CYS A 149 13.47 2.45 17.81
N ILE A 150 12.51 1.63 17.36
CA ILE A 150 11.16 1.47 17.96
C ILE A 150 11.18 0.53 19.16
#